data_2dd3ecdaf59963221b27f7c872bef9bc
#
_entry.id   2dd3ecdaf59963221b27f7c872bef9bc
#
_cell.length_a   1.000
_cell.length_b   1.000
_cell.length_c   1.000
_cell.angle_alpha   90.00
_cell.angle_beta   90.00
_cell.angle_gamma   90.00
#
_symmetry.space_group_name_H-M   'P 1'
#
loop_
_entity.id
_entity.type
_entity.pdbx_description
1 polymer ?
#
loop_
_entity_poly.entity_id
_entity_poly.type
_entity_poly.pdbx_seq_one_letter_code
_entity_poly.pdbx_strand_id
1 'polypeptide(L)'
;MTSSDLLPGLCPTGSLRVVINLGNPVLAQGTPEAPTGVTVDSARELAERLGVELELTTVTAARHAYAALVEGHVDVGFLAIEPAREEGVRFTTPYVGIEGVFATGDTDLTVADVDREGIEIAVRSGSAYDLYLTRTIEHATILRGDEAEDVYEGGADVLAGVRQPVTVYAQQNGLTVLEPAFQAIRQAIAVPRDRPESQVAALTAVVEELKGSSFVAASLERAGQVATIPGS
;
A
#
# COMPACT_ATOMS: atom_id res chain seq x y z
N MET A 1 21.38 14.88 18.29
CA MET A 1 21.04 15.06 16.86
C MET A 1 19.53 15.10 16.81
N THR A 2 18.97 16.20 16.38
CA THR A 2 17.52 16.30 16.14
C THR A 2 17.15 15.56 14.87
N SER A 3 15.90 15.11 14.70
CA SER A 3 15.41 14.46 13.47
C SER A 3 15.75 15.29 12.23
N SER A 4 15.80 16.63 12.38
CA SER A 4 16.21 17.60 11.35
C SER A 4 17.63 17.40 10.82
N ASP A 5 18.57 16.88 11.64
CA ASP A 5 19.98 16.77 11.25
C ASP A 5 20.28 15.53 10.39
N LEU A 6 19.36 14.54 10.39
CA LEU A 6 19.52 13.25 9.70
C LEU A 6 18.86 13.20 8.32
N LEU A 7 17.98 14.16 8.05
CA LEU A 7 17.15 14.19 6.84
C LEU A 7 17.79 14.90 5.61
N PRO A 8 18.84 15.76 5.70
CA PRO A 8 19.41 16.41 4.51
C PRO A 8 19.90 15.44 3.42
N GLY A 9 20.30 14.22 3.81
CA GLY A 9 20.67 13.18 2.85
C GLY A 9 19.50 12.47 2.17
N LEU A 10 18.26 12.72 2.62
CA LEU A 10 17.07 12.15 2.01
C LEU A 10 16.73 12.81 0.66
N CYS A 11 17.11 14.08 0.50
CA CYS A 11 16.82 14.89 -0.67
C CYS A 11 18.10 15.26 -1.43
N PRO A 12 18.75 14.32 -2.15
CA PRO A 12 20.04 14.57 -2.78
C PRO A 12 19.98 15.58 -3.92
N THR A 13 18.79 15.84 -4.47
CA THR A 13 18.56 16.81 -5.55
C THR A 13 18.15 18.20 -5.04
N GLY A 14 17.92 18.36 -3.73
CA GLY A 14 17.43 19.59 -3.13
C GLY A 14 15.91 19.69 -3.01
N SER A 15 15.16 18.80 -3.65
CA SER A 15 13.72 18.56 -3.50
C SER A 15 13.45 17.15 -2.96
N LEU A 16 12.30 16.93 -2.35
CA LEU A 16 11.82 15.62 -1.93
C LEU A 16 11.00 14.99 -3.06
N ARG A 17 11.56 13.99 -3.72
CA ARG A 17 10.87 13.26 -4.80
C ARG A 17 10.10 12.08 -4.21
N VAL A 18 8.77 12.08 -4.36
CA VAL A 18 7.88 11.08 -3.74
C VAL A 18 7.01 10.41 -4.79
N VAL A 19 6.90 9.08 -4.75
CA VAL A 19 5.94 8.34 -5.56
C VAL A 19 4.66 8.07 -4.79
N ILE A 20 3.52 8.37 -5.43
CA ILE A 20 2.16 8.15 -4.92
C ILE A 20 1.45 7.11 -5.79
N ASN A 21 0.96 6.04 -5.17
CA ASN A 21 0.19 5.01 -5.85
C ASN A 21 -1.32 5.30 -5.78
N LEU A 22 -1.89 5.82 -6.86
CA LEU A 22 -3.33 6.07 -7.02
C LEU A 22 -4.17 4.78 -7.18
N GLY A 23 -3.52 3.63 -7.41
CA GLY A 23 -4.19 2.34 -7.51
C GLY A 23 -4.70 1.77 -6.17
N ASN A 24 -4.51 2.50 -5.06
CA ASN A 24 -5.10 2.16 -3.76
C ASN A 24 -5.90 3.36 -3.23
N PRO A 25 -7.21 3.42 -3.51
CA PRO A 25 -8.06 4.57 -3.18
C PRO A 25 -8.25 4.78 -1.67
N VAL A 26 -7.91 3.81 -0.84
CA VAL A 26 -7.90 4.00 0.63
C VAL A 26 -6.79 4.96 1.07
N LEU A 27 -5.66 4.98 0.34
CA LEU A 27 -4.46 5.71 0.71
C LEU A 27 -4.24 6.97 -0.12
N ALA A 28 -4.59 6.91 -1.41
CA ALA A 28 -4.45 8.03 -2.34
C ALA A 28 -5.64 8.07 -3.32
N GLN A 29 -6.12 9.26 -3.62
CA GLN A 29 -7.28 9.54 -4.46
C GLN A 29 -6.96 10.72 -5.39
N GLY A 30 -7.93 11.09 -6.23
CA GLY A 30 -7.82 12.23 -7.13
C GLY A 30 -7.22 11.86 -8.48
N THR A 31 -6.61 12.83 -9.14
CA THR A 31 -5.97 12.66 -10.45
C THR A 31 -4.44 12.77 -10.35
N PRO A 32 -3.70 12.38 -11.38
CA PRO A 32 -2.24 12.55 -11.40
C PRO A 32 -1.78 13.99 -11.13
N GLU A 33 -2.55 14.99 -11.58
CA GLU A 33 -2.25 16.42 -11.42
C GLU A 33 -2.68 16.97 -10.05
N ALA A 34 -3.66 16.32 -9.41
CA ALA A 34 -4.25 16.73 -8.14
C ALA A 34 -4.49 15.53 -7.20
N PRO A 35 -3.43 14.83 -6.79
CA PRO A 35 -3.56 13.70 -5.87
C PRO A 35 -3.91 14.19 -4.46
N THR A 36 -4.69 13.38 -3.73
CA THR A 36 -5.11 13.60 -2.34
C THR A 36 -5.01 12.33 -1.53
N GLY A 37 -5.29 12.39 -0.23
CA GLY A 37 -5.30 11.23 0.67
C GLY A 37 -4.09 11.17 1.61
N VAL A 38 -4.11 10.20 2.52
CA VAL A 38 -3.16 10.13 3.64
C VAL A 38 -1.68 10.03 3.21
N THR A 39 -1.39 9.40 2.07
CA THR A 39 -0.03 9.34 1.55
C THR A 39 0.45 10.69 1.03
N VAL A 40 -0.43 11.44 0.36
CA VAL A 40 -0.13 12.77 -0.17
C VAL A 40 0.05 13.78 0.96
N ASP A 41 -0.84 13.74 1.96
CA ASP A 41 -0.74 14.60 3.15
C ASP A 41 0.56 14.31 3.92
N SER A 42 0.92 13.03 4.07
CA SER A 42 2.18 12.63 4.72
C SER A 42 3.42 13.08 3.93
N ALA A 43 3.36 13.04 2.60
CA ALA A 43 4.45 13.53 1.75
C ALA A 43 4.63 15.05 1.88
N ARG A 44 3.53 15.81 1.93
CA ARG A 44 3.55 17.27 2.14
C ARG A 44 4.12 17.65 3.51
N GLU A 45 3.63 16.99 4.55
CA GLU A 45 4.12 17.19 5.91
C GLU A 45 5.62 16.88 6.03
N LEU A 46 6.07 15.80 5.37
CA LEU A 46 7.49 15.45 5.36
C LEU A 46 8.33 16.52 4.65
N ALA A 47 7.91 17.00 3.49
CA ALA A 47 8.62 18.08 2.76
C ALA A 47 8.64 19.39 3.55
N GLU A 48 7.55 19.75 4.24
CA GLU A 48 7.47 20.92 5.11
C GLU A 48 8.48 20.83 6.28
N ARG A 49 8.55 19.69 6.96
CA ARG A 49 9.51 19.43 8.04
C ARG A 49 10.97 19.51 7.58
N LEU A 50 11.21 19.11 6.34
CA LEU A 50 12.52 19.18 5.71
C LEU A 50 12.87 20.58 5.21
N GLY A 51 11.89 21.45 5.02
CA GLY A 51 12.05 22.78 4.42
C GLY A 51 12.46 22.72 2.94
N VAL A 52 12.01 21.71 2.20
CA VAL A 52 12.33 21.49 0.79
C VAL A 52 11.07 21.47 -0.08
N GLU A 53 11.24 21.67 -1.37
CA GLU A 53 10.16 21.51 -2.36
C GLU A 53 9.75 20.04 -2.48
N LEU A 54 8.46 19.80 -2.69
CA LEU A 54 7.88 18.47 -2.92
C LEU A 54 7.65 18.22 -4.41
N GLU A 55 8.23 17.15 -4.93
CA GLU A 55 7.96 16.65 -6.28
C GLU A 55 7.20 15.32 -6.19
N LEU A 56 5.96 15.30 -6.72
CA LEU A 56 5.13 14.10 -6.73
C LEU A 56 5.17 13.42 -8.10
N THR A 57 5.43 12.12 -8.10
CA THR A 57 5.23 11.22 -9.23
C THR A 57 4.08 10.28 -8.90
N THR A 58 3.07 10.19 -9.75
CA THR A 58 1.93 9.30 -9.54
C THR A 58 2.05 8.06 -10.40
N VAL A 59 1.63 6.93 -9.84
CA VAL A 59 1.53 5.63 -10.52
C VAL A 59 0.20 4.97 -10.17
N THR A 60 -0.20 3.96 -10.92
CA THR A 60 -1.47 3.26 -10.72
C THR A 60 -1.32 1.89 -10.07
N ALA A 61 -0.09 1.41 -9.84
CA ALA A 61 0.16 0.11 -9.22
C ALA A 61 1.36 0.14 -8.26
N ALA A 62 1.31 -0.65 -7.19
CA ALA A 62 2.37 -0.73 -6.19
C ALA A 62 3.70 -1.23 -6.76
N ARG A 63 3.68 -2.11 -7.77
CA ARG A 63 4.89 -2.56 -8.48
C ARG A 63 5.66 -1.43 -9.16
N HIS A 64 4.94 -0.42 -9.69
CA HIS A 64 5.57 0.74 -10.33
C HIS A 64 6.16 1.70 -9.28
N ALA A 65 5.50 1.85 -8.12
CA ALA A 65 6.05 2.62 -7.01
C ALA A 65 7.34 1.96 -6.45
N TYR A 66 7.34 0.64 -6.33
CA TYR A 66 8.52 -0.13 -5.94
C TYR A 66 9.66 0.02 -6.95
N ALA A 67 9.38 -0.13 -8.25
CA ALA A 67 10.37 0.05 -9.31
C ALA A 67 10.99 1.46 -9.28
N ALA A 68 10.18 2.52 -9.14
CA ALA A 68 10.67 3.89 -9.07
C ALA A 68 11.63 4.13 -7.90
N LEU A 69 11.42 3.48 -6.75
CA LEU A 69 12.34 3.53 -5.60
C LEU A 69 13.64 2.78 -5.89
N VAL A 70 13.56 1.56 -6.40
CA VAL A 70 14.72 0.71 -6.68
C VAL A 70 15.62 1.33 -7.77
N GLU A 71 15.02 1.96 -8.77
CA GLU A 71 15.72 2.64 -9.87
C GLU A 71 16.23 4.04 -9.50
N GLY A 72 15.93 4.52 -8.28
CA GLY A 72 16.40 5.83 -7.79
C GLY A 72 15.71 7.03 -8.45
N HIS A 73 14.57 6.83 -9.09
CA HIS A 73 13.78 7.90 -9.69
C HIS A 73 13.13 8.79 -8.64
N VAL A 74 12.87 8.25 -7.44
CA VAL A 74 12.29 8.94 -6.29
C VAL A 74 13.07 8.61 -5.01
N ASP A 75 12.89 9.45 -3.98
CA ASP A 75 13.58 9.31 -2.70
C ASP A 75 12.72 8.57 -1.68
N VAL A 76 11.40 8.73 -1.78
CA VAL A 76 10.41 8.20 -0.83
C VAL A 76 9.21 7.63 -1.58
N GLY A 77 8.64 6.56 -1.05
CA GLY A 77 7.37 6.00 -1.47
C GLY A 77 6.56 5.47 -0.29
N PHE A 78 5.33 5.10 -0.56
CA PHE A 78 4.40 4.53 0.41
C PHE A 78 3.99 3.13 -0.07
N LEU A 79 4.45 2.10 0.63
CA LEU A 79 4.26 0.72 0.23
C LEU A 79 3.87 -0.16 1.41
N ALA A 80 3.18 -1.24 1.14
CA ALA A 80 2.99 -2.30 2.10
C ALA A 80 4.33 -2.98 2.42
N ILE A 81 4.56 -3.25 3.71
CA ILE A 81 5.69 -4.04 4.17
C ILE A 81 5.49 -5.48 3.70
N GLU A 82 6.32 -5.93 2.76
CA GLU A 82 6.34 -7.28 2.21
C GLU A 82 7.78 -7.77 2.08
N PRO A 83 8.09 -9.03 2.48
CA PRO A 83 9.46 -9.55 2.43
C PRO A 83 10.13 -9.41 1.06
N ALA A 84 9.38 -9.67 -0.02
CA ALA A 84 9.90 -9.53 -1.39
C ALA A 84 10.32 -8.10 -1.75
N ARG A 85 9.76 -7.09 -1.09
CA ARG A 85 10.12 -5.68 -1.31
C ARG A 85 11.33 -5.26 -0.49
N GLU A 86 11.60 -5.91 0.65
CA GLU A 86 12.75 -5.61 1.50
C GLU A 86 14.10 -5.88 0.80
N GLU A 87 14.09 -6.60 -0.31
CA GLU A 87 15.28 -6.79 -1.14
C GLU A 87 15.77 -5.47 -1.78
N GLY A 88 14.85 -4.57 -2.16
CA GLY A 88 15.15 -3.31 -2.86
C GLY A 88 14.92 -2.04 -2.04
N VAL A 89 14.16 -2.12 -0.95
CA VAL A 89 13.80 -0.95 -0.12
C VAL A 89 13.97 -1.24 1.38
N ARG A 90 13.99 -0.17 2.17
CA ARG A 90 13.87 -0.20 3.63
C ARG A 90 12.56 0.46 4.04
N PHE A 91 11.94 -0.03 5.10
CA PHE A 91 10.67 0.45 5.61
C PHE A 91 10.83 1.13 6.98
N THR A 92 10.00 2.15 7.22
CA THR A 92 9.71 2.65 8.57
C THR A 92 8.78 1.68 9.30
N THR A 93 8.42 2.01 10.55
CA THR A 93 7.22 1.43 11.18
C THR A 93 5.97 1.77 10.36
N PRO A 94 4.92 0.93 10.40
CA PRO A 94 3.70 1.18 9.64
C PRO A 94 2.91 2.36 10.21
N TYR A 95 2.34 3.19 9.31
CA TYR A 95 1.47 4.31 9.67
C TYR A 95 -0.02 3.98 9.54
N VAL A 96 -0.37 3.02 8.66
CA VAL A 96 -1.74 2.56 8.39
C VAL A 96 -1.75 1.04 8.19
N GLY A 97 -2.81 0.39 8.68
CA GLY A 97 -3.17 -0.99 8.40
C GLY A 97 -4.48 -1.05 7.62
N ILE A 98 -4.49 -1.80 6.52
CA ILE A 98 -5.68 -2.12 5.74
C ILE A 98 -5.80 -3.63 5.61
N GLU A 99 -6.95 -4.13 5.14
CA GLU A 99 -7.21 -5.56 5.07
C GLU A 99 -7.23 -6.07 3.63
N GLY A 100 -6.64 -7.26 3.43
CA GLY A 100 -6.81 -8.07 2.25
C GLY A 100 -7.95 -9.06 2.45
N VAL A 101 -8.92 -9.06 1.53
CA VAL A 101 -10.09 -9.92 1.58
C VAL A 101 -10.29 -10.67 0.27
N PHE A 102 -11.04 -11.76 0.34
CA PHE A 102 -11.58 -12.46 -0.83
C PHE A 102 -13.04 -12.05 -1.07
N ALA A 103 -13.47 -12.09 -2.32
CA ALA A 103 -14.88 -12.04 -2.70
C ALA A 103 -15.17 -13.10 -3.77
N THR A 104 -16.37 -13.69 -3.74
CA THR A 104 -16.78 -14.76 -4.65
C THR A 104 -18.30 -14.76 -4.85
N GLY A 105 -18.75 -15.31 -5.98
CA GLY A 105 -20.16 -15.65 -6.23
C GLY A 105 -20.60 -16.96 -5.60
N ASP A 106 -19.66 -17.82 -5.15
CA ASP A 106 -19.97 -19.06 -4.44
C ASP A 106 -20.25 -18.77 -2.96
N THR A 107 -21.51 -18.92 -2.56
CA THR A 107 -21.96 -18.64 -1.19
C THR A 107 -21.55 -19.70 -0.17
N ASP A 108 -21.09 -20.87 -0.63
CA ASP A 108 -20.68 -21.98 0.25
C ASP A 108 -19.17 -21.94 0.52
N LEU A 109 -18.41 -21.13 -0.23
CA LEU A 109 -16.96 -21.02 -0.06
C LEU A 109 -16.62 -20.19 1.19
N THR A 110 -15.64 -20.66 1.96
CA THR A 110 -15.09 -19.93 3.11
C THR A 110 -13.63 -19.56 2.85
N VAL A 111 -13.05 -18.64 3.63
CA VAL A 111 -11.62 -18.26 3.52
C VAL A 111 -10.70 -19.49 3.62
N ALA A 112 -11.05 -20.47 4.47
CA ALA A 112 -10.27 -21.69 4.65
C ALA A 112 -10.32 -22.63 3.43
N ASP A 113 -11.34 -22.47 2.59
CA ASP A 113 -11.55 -23.30 1.40
C ASP A 113 -10.89 -22.74 0.14
N VAL A 114 -10.40 -21.47 0.18
CA VAL A 114 -9.85 -20.82 -1.01
C VAL A 114 -8.58 -21.50 -1.50
N ASP A 115 -7.74 -22.06 -0.58
CA ASP A 115 -6.53 -22.78 -0.98
C ASP A 115 -6.81 -24.27 -1.25
N ARG A 116 -7.54 -24.55 -2.32
CA ARG A 116 -7.82 -25.92 -2.79
C ARG A 116 -7.49 -26.07 -4.27
N GLU A 117 -7.14 -27.30 -4.68
CA GLU A 117 -6.98 -27.65 -6.09
C GLU A 117 -8.23 -27.28 -6.89
N GLY A 118 -8.03 -26.64 -8.05
CA GLY A 118 -9.08 -26.25 -8.95
C GLY A 118 -9.66 -24.85 -8.67
N ILE A 119 -9.33 -24.21 -7.54
CA ILE A 119 -9.71 -22.80 -7.30
C ILE A 119 -8.73 -21.87 -7.99
N GLU A 120 -9.26 -20.89 -8.72
CA GLU A 120 -8.52 -19.82 -9.37
C GLU A 120 -8.75 -18.49 -8.65
N ILE A 121 -7.64 -17.85 -8.19
CA ILE A 121 -7.67 -16.60 -7.41
C ILE A 121 -7.17 -15.46 -8.30
N ALA A 122 -8.05 -14.52 -8.60
CA ALA A 122 -7.72 -13.30 -9.32
C ALA A 122 -6.99 -12.30 -8.42
N VAL A 123 -5.82 -11.82 -8.85
CA VAL A 123 -5.04 -10.82 -8.14
C VAL A 123 -4.49 -9.74 -9.07
N ARG A 124 -4.29 -8.53 -8.53
CA ARG A 124 -3.53 -7.48 -9.22
C ARG A 124 -2.04 -7.78 -9.06
N SER A 125 -1.35 -7.90 -10.18
CA SER A 125 0.08 -8.25 -10.25
C SER A 125 0.95 -7.30 -9.41
N GLY A 126 1.80 -7.85 -8.53
CA GLY A 126 2.73 -7.12 -7.66
C GLY A 126 2.07 -6.31 -6.55
N SER A 127 0.79 -6.51 -6.28
CA SER A 127 0.11 -5.98 -5.09
C SER A 127 0.62 -6.64 -3.81
N ALA A 128 0.31 -6.06 -2.64
CA ALA A 128 0.67 -6.67 -1.37
C ALA A 128 0.01 -8.04 -1.17
N TYR A 129 -1.24 -8.15 -1.56
CA TYR A 129 -1.99 -9.40 -1.46
C TYR A 129 -1.52 -10.45 -2.49
N ASP A 130 -1.09 -10.07 -3.69
CA ASP A 130 -0.44 -11.00 -4.63
C ASP A 130 0.85 -11.56 -4.02
N LEU A 131 1.73 -10.70 -3.50
CA LEU A 131 2.98 -11.14 -2.87
C LEU A 131 2.73 -12.03 -1.63
N TYR A 132 1.69 -11.70 -0.86
CA TYR A 132 1.28 -12.52 0.28
C TYR A 132 0.79 -13.89 -0.17
N LEU A 133 -0.17 -13.93 -1.08
CA LEU A 133 -0.76 -15.18 -1.57
C LEU A 133 0.28 -16.05 -2.29
N THR A 134 1.21 -15.45 -3.03
CA THR A 134 2.31 -16.18 -3.69
C THR A 134 3.14 -17.03 -2.72
N ARG A 135 3.29 -16.59 -1.45
CA ARG A 135 4.07 -17.33 -0.46
C ARG A 135 3.23 -18.21 0.49
N THR A 136 1.91 -18.09 0.45
CA THR A 136 1.02 -18.77 1.41
C THR A 136 0.06 -19.75 0.77
N ILE A 137 -0.31 -19.57 -0.49
CA ILE A 137 -1.15 -20.50 -1.25
C ILE A 137 -0.30 -21.69 -1.72
N GLU A 138 -0.77 -22.89 -1.46
CA GLU A 138 -0.08 -24.14 -1.81
C GLU A 138 -0.79 -24.94 -2.91
N HIS A 139 -2.12 -24.82 -3.03
CA HIS A 139 -2.94 -25.69 -3.88
C HIS A 139 -3.74 -24.91 -4.95
N ALA A 140 -4.27 -23.74 -4.62
CA ALA A 140 -5.02 -22.92 -5.56
C ALA A 140 -4.10 -22.26 -6.60
N THR A 141 -4.67 -21.89 -7.74
CA THR A 141 -3.97 -21.20 -8.81
C THR A 141 -4.14 -19.68 -8.68
N ILE A 142 -3.04 -18.92 -8.69
CA ILE A 142 -3.09 -17.47 -8.66
C ILE A 142 -3.02 -16.92 -10.09
N LEU A 143 -4.10 -16.28 -10.54
CA LEU A 143 -4.19 -15.60 -11.82
C LEU A 143 -3.92 -14.12 -11.66
N ARG A 144 -2.98 -13.58 -12.45
CA ARG A 144 -2.48 -12.21 -12.33
C ARG A 144 -2.88 -11.35 -13.50
N GLY A 145 -3.33 -10.12 -13.24
CA GLY A 145 -3.58 -9.09 -14.25
C GLY A 145 -3.17 -7.71 -13.79
N ASP A 146 -3.42 -6.74 -14.65
CA ASP A 146 -3.23 -5.33 -14.28
C ASP A 146 -4.30 -4.85 -13.31
N GLU A 147 -5.54 -5.34 -13.45
CA GLU A 147 -6.62 -5.21 -12.49
C GLU A 147 -7.12 -6.61 -12.10
N ALA A 148 -7.38 -6.83 -10.81
CA ALA A 148 -7.85 -8.12 -10.32
C ALA A 148 -9.29 -8.41 -10.76
N GLU A 149 -10.10 -7.36 -10.89
CA GLU A 149 -11.48 -7.40 -11.32
C GLU A 149 -11.60 -7.94 -12.75
N ASP A 150 -10.74 -7.48 -13.67
CA ASP A 150 -10.71 -7.96 -15.06
C ASP A 150 -10.37 -9.46 -15.14
N VAL A 151 -9.46 -9.91 -14.27
CA VAL A 151 -9.08 -11.33 -14.16
C VAL A 151 -10.24 -12.16 -13.63
N TYR A 152 -10.95 -11.63 -12.62
CA TYR A 152 -12.13 -12.27 -12.05
C TYR A 152 -13.25 -12.41 -13.08
N GLU A 153 -13.54 -11.34 -13.83
CA GLU A 153 -14.52 -11.35 -14.93
C GLU A 153 -14.13 -12.30 -16.06
N GLY A 154 -12.84 -12.58 -16.22
CA GLY A 154 -12.29 -13.58 -17.13
C GLY A 154 -12.59 -15.03 -16.73
N GLY A 155 -13.16 -15.27 -15.54
CA GLY A 155 -13.65 -16.58 -15.10
C GLY A 155 -12.95 -17.17 -13.88
N ALA A 156 -12.14 -16.39 -13.14
CA ALA A 156 -11.59 -16.86 -11.87
C ALA A 156 -12.70 -17.04 -10.81
N ASP A 157 -12.50 -17.94 -9.85
CA ASP A 157 -13.51 -18.30 -8.83
C ASP A 157 -13.56 -17.29 -7.70
N VAL A 158 -12.41 -16.66 -7.39
CA VAL A 158 -12.24 -15.77 -6.23
C VAL A 158 -11.51 -14.51 -6.64
N LEU A 159 -12.04 -13.37 -6.24
CA LEU A 159 -11.38 -12.06 -6.33
C LEU A 159 -10.64 -11.76 -5.02
N ALA A 160 -9.35 -11.47 -5.07
CA ALA A 160 -8.58 -10.98 -3.93
C ALA A 160 -8.24 -9.49 -4.08
N GLY A 161 -8.34 -8.74 -3.00
CA GLY A 161 -7.99 -7.31 -3.02
C GLY A 161 -8.11 -6.63 -1.67
N VAL A 162 -7.95 -5.29 -1.68
CA VAL A 162 -8.16 -4.45 -0.49
C VAL A 162 -9.66 -4.39 -0.17
N ARG A 163 -10.00 -4.51 1.12
CA ARG A 163 -11.39 -4.63 1.59
C ARG A 163 -12.34 -3.59 1.00
N GLN A 164 -12.00 -2.31 1.05
CA GLN A 164 -12.92 -1.25 0.64
C GLN A 164 -13.29 -1.33 -0.85
N PRO A 165 -12.34 -1.31 -1.80
CA PRO A 165 -12.67 -1.47 -3.22
C PRO A 165 -13.34 -2.82 -3.54
N VAL A 166 -12.88 -3.93 -2.93
CA VAL A 166 -13.49 -5.24 -3.12
C VAL A 166 -14.94 -5.26 -2.62
N THR A 167 -15.23 -4.60 -1.48
CA THR A 167 -16.60 -4.53 -0.96
C THR A 167 -17.52 -3.76 -1.91
N VAL A 168 -17.04 -2.65 -2.48
CA VAL A 168 -17.81 -1.86 -3.47
C VAL A 168 -18.07 -2.70 -4.72
N TYR A 169 -17.04 -3.34 -5.25
CA TYR A 169 -17.18 -4.20 -6.43
C TYR A 169 -18.13 -5.38 -6.17
N ALA A 170 -17.99 -6.05 -5.02
CA ALA A 170 -18.84 -7.16 -4.63
C ALA A 170 -20.32 -6.78 -4.54
N GLN A 171 -20.63 -5.62 -3.92
CA GLN A 171 -22.01 -5.11 -3.85
C GLN A 171 -22.60 -4.83 -5.23
N GLN A 172 -21.82 -4.31 -6.16
CA GLN A 172 -22.27 -4.01 -7.53
C GLN A 172 -22.49 -5.27 -8.37
N ASN A 173 -21.75 -6.34 -8.09
CA ASN A 173 -21.74 -7.56 -8.88
C ASN A 173 -22.39 -8.78 -8.19
N GLY A 174 -23.01 -8.58 -7.02
CA GLY A 174 -23.72 -9.66 -6.30
C GLY A 174 -22.77 -10.71 -5.71
N LEU A 175 -21.54 -10.33 -5.37
CA LEU A 175 -20.57 -11.22 -4.73
C LEU A 175 -20.65 -11.12 -3.20
N THR A 176 -20.15 -12.13 -2.53
CA THR A 176 -19.98 -12.18 -1.07
C THR A 176 -18.51 -11.92 -0.73
N VAL A 177 -18.25 -10.96 0.15
CA VAL A 177 -16.92 -10.78 0.76
C VAL A 177 -16.75 -11.83 1.85
N LEU A 178 -15.70 -12.62 1.76
CA LEU A 178 -15.43 -13.69 2.72
C LEU A 178 -14.77 -13.12 4.00
N GLU A 179 -15.19 -13.65 5.14
CA GLU A 179 -14.66 -13.31 6.47
C GLU A 179 -14.00 -14.54 7.13
N PRO A 180 -12.94 -14.33 7.92
CA PRO A 180 -12.23 -13.07 8.19
C PRO A 180 -11.33 -12.60 7.03
N ALA A 181 -10.78 -11.39 7.11
CA ALA A 181 -9.71 -10.95 6.21
C ALA A 181 -8.55 -11.97 6.23
N PHE A 182 -8.00 -12.28 5.06
CA PHE A 182 -6.88 -13.23 4.97
C PHE A 182 -5.52 -12.58 5.27
N GLN A 183 -5.43 -11.24 5.19
CA GLN A 183 -4.19 -10.50 5.41
C GLN A 183 -4.46 -9.15 6.08
N ALA A 184 -3.61 -8.80 7.07
CA ALA A 184 -3.44 -7.45 7.56
C ALA A 184 -2.29 -6.79 6.78
N ILE A 185 -2.59 -5.84 5.91
CA ILE A 185 -1.64 -5.15 5.04
C ILE A 185 -1.13 -3.90 5.75
N ARG A 186 0.12 -3.92 6.22
CA ARG A 186 0.76 -2.82 6.93
C ARG A 186 1.45 -1.87 5.96
N GLN A 187 1.01 -0.62 5.89
CA GLN A 187 1.55 0.41 5.00
C GLN A 187 2.59 1.25 5.73
N ALA A 188 3.75 1.45 5.10
CA ALA A 188 4.86 2.19 5.67
C ALA A 188 5.49 3.15 4.64
N ILE A 189 6.29 4.10 5.12
CA ILE A 189 7.19 4.85 4.26
C ILE A 189 8.33 3.92 3.85
N ALA A 190 8.64 3.92 2.56
CA ALA A 190 9.73 3.15 1.96
C ALA A 190 10.77 4.08 1.34
N VAL A 191 12.03 3.72 1.49
CA VAL A 191 13.18 4.40 0.86
C VAL A 191 14.06 3.36 0.14
N PRO A 192 14.89 3.75 -0.84
CA PRO A 192 15.84 2.84 -1.46
C PRO A 192 16.70 2.08 -0.45
N ARG A 193 17.05 0.84 -0.77
CA ARG A 193 17.75 -0.10 0.13
C ARG A 193 19.11 0.41 0.62
N ASP A 194 19.79 1.21 -0.17
CA ASP A 194 21.11 1.77 0.13
C ASP A 194 21.07 2.96 1.10
N ARG A 195 19.89 3.46 1.43
CA ARG A 195 19.75 4.56 2.42
C ARG A 195 20.24 4.12 3.79
N PRO A 196 21.00 5.00 4.51
CA PRO A 196 21.50 4.69 5.84
C PRO A 196 20.37 4.36 6.84
N GLU A 197 20.62 3.43 7.74
CA GLU A 197 19.66 3.04 8.77
C GLU A 197 19.26 4.24 9.66
N SER A 198 20.17 5.19 9.88
CA SER A 198 19.89 6.43 10.61
C SER A 198 18.80 7.30 9.94
N GLN A 199 18.72 7.30 8.61
CA GLN A 199 17.64 8.01 7.89
C GLN A 199 16.30 7.28 8.06
N VAL A 200 16.30 5.95 8.00
CA VAL A 200 15.09 5.14 8.23
C VAL A 200 14.58 5.34 9.66
N ALA A 201 15.50 5.39 10.64
CA ALA A 201 15.15 5.66 12.03
C ALA A 201 14.57 7.07 12.23
N ALA A 202 15.13 8.08 11.57
CA ALA A 202 14.60 9.44 11.60
C ALA A 202 13.20 9.54 10.96
N LEU A 203 12.99 8.89 9.82
CA LEU A 203 11.66 8.80 9.19
C LEU A 203 10.67 8.03 10.07
N THR A 204 11.11 6.97 10.73
CA THR A 204 10.29 6.23 11.70
C THR A 204 9.83 7.13 12.85
N ALA A 205 10.72 7.97 13.40
CA ALA A 205 10.35 8.93 14.44
C ALA A 205 9.27 9.91 13.94
N VAL A 206 9.40 10.41 12.69
CA VAL A 206 8.35 11.26 12.08
C VAL A 206 7.03 10.50 11.95
N VAL A 207 7.05 9.25 11.49
CA VAL A 207 5.84 8.42 11.39
C VAL A 207 5.16 8.26 12.75
N GLU A 208 5.91 7.98 13.81
CA GLU A 208 5.35 7.84 15.17
C GLU A 208 4.74 9.15 15.68
N GLU A 209 5.38 10.30 15.40
CA GLU A 209 4.81 11.61 15.72
C GLU A 209 3.49 11.88 14.95
N LEU A 210 3.44 11.57 13.65
CA LEU A 210 2.23 11.75 12.85
C LEU A 210 1.07 10.89 13.35
N LYS A 211 1.34 9.66 13.76
CA LYS A 211 0.35 8.77 14.39
C LYS A 211 -0.13 9.35 15.73
N GLY A 212 0.80 9.74 16.59
CA GLY A 212 0.52 10.26 17.93
C GLY A 212 -0.21 11.62 17.94
N SER A 213 0.00 12.45 16.90
CA SER A 213 -0.66 13.76 16.76
C SER A 213 -2.06 13.70 16.16
N SER A 214 -2.63 12.52 15.93
CA SER A 214 -3.88 12.31 15.21
C SER A 214 -3.87 12.76 13.73
N PHE A 215 -2.72 13.12 13.18
CA PHE A 215 -2.58 13.57 11.78
C PHE A 215 -3.09 12.52 10.80
N VAL A 216 -2.64 11.27 10.97
CA VAL A 216 -3.05 10.13 10.12
C VAL A 216 -4.55 9.90 10.19
N ALA A 217 -5.14 9.90 11.40
CA ALA A 217 -6.57 9.73 11.60
C ALA A 217 -7.39 10.83 10.92
N ALA A 218 -7.00 12.09 11.13
CA ALA A 218 -7.66 13.24 10.52
C ALA A 218 -7.55 13.25 8.99
N SER A 219 -6.43 12.79 8.44
CA SER A 219 -6.25 12.68 6.99
C SER A 219 -7.14 11.59 6.38
N LEU A 220 -7.22 10.42 7.01
CA LEU A 220 -8.14 9.34 6.60
C LEU A 220 -9.59 9.79 6.66
N GLU A 221 -9.99 10.48 7.74
CA GLU A 221 -11.35 11.02 7.89
C GLU A 221 -11.69 12.02 6.78
N ARG A 222 -10.79 12.98 6.48
CA ARG A 222 -10.98 13.92 5.36
C ARG A 222 -11.13 13.23 4.00
N ALA A 223 -10.44 12.12 3.81
CA ALA A 223 -10.52 11.29 2.61
C ALA A 223 -11.74 10.36 2.59
N GLY A 224 -12.56 10.34 3.65
CA GLY A 224 -13.70 9.43 3.79
C GLY A 224 -13.28 7.96 3.89
N GLN A 225 -12.07 7.68 4.41
CA GLN A 225 -11.51 6.34 4.47
C GLN A 225 -11.41 5.82 5.90
N VAL A 226 -11.56 4.50 6.03
CA VAL A 226 -11.42 3.79 7.31
C VAL A 226 -10.23 2.84 7.21
N ALA A 227 -9.30 2.97 8.15
CA ALA A 227 -8.15 2.09 8.26
C ALA A 227 -7.68 2.01 9.72
N THR A 228 -6.92 0.98 10.06
CA THR A 228 -6.33 0.84 11.40
C THR A 228 -5.04 1.66 11.49
N ILE A 229 -4.80 2.32 12.61
CA ILE A 229 -3.54 3.00 12.91
C ILE A 229 -2.75 2.11 13.87
N PRO A 230 -1.65 1.46 13.42
CA PRO A 230 -0.91 0.53 14.26
C PRO A 230 -0.24 1.23 15.44
N GLY A 231 -0.43 0.71 16.68
CA GLY A 231 0.23 1.23 17.89
C GLY A 231 -0.37 2.52 18.45
N SER A 232 -1.56 2.92 18.00
CA SER A 232 -2.34 4.00 18.62
C SER A 232 -3.27 3.46 19.71
#